data_8d60a4de3c155604bed8c7300938f5a2
#
_entry.id   8d60a4de3c155604bed8c7300938f5a2
#
_cell.length_a   1.000
_cell.length_b   1.000
_cell.length_c   1.000
_cell.angle_alpha   90.00
_cell.angle_beta   90.00
_cell.angle_gamma   90.00
#
_symmetry.space_group_name_H-M   'P 1'
#
loop_
_entity.id
_entity.type
_entity.pdbx_description
1 polymer ?
#
loop_
_entity_poly.entity_id
_entity_poly.type
_entity_poly.pdbx_seq_one_letter_code
_entity_poly.pdbx_strand_id
1 'polypeptide(L)'
;SGNISSVINSFSEVCKSKYKINVSSDLKIISSSDKIVLPGQGSFKSCVDSLNKIEGLNETLNQFVFDQKKLLLGICVGMQMFADVGYEENETKGLGWISGKVSKIDNQNQKFKLPHIGWNEITITKDSSIFKNIDNKSHMYFVHSYEFIPEDKSVISSTTDYSTNIVCSVEKDNIFGTQF
;
A
#
# COMPACT_ATOMS: atom_id res chain seq x y z
N SER A 1 -8.68 -9.20 2.65
CA SER A 1 -9.92 -8.60 3.17
C SER A 1 -9.79 -7.09 3.10
N GLY A 2 -10.51 -6.43 2.29
CA GLY A 2 -10.56 -4.98 2.19
C GLY A 2 -11.96 -4.59 1.73
N ASN A 3 -12.29 -3.32 1.70
CA ASN A 3 -13.50 -2.86 1.03
C ASN A 3 -13.32 -3.00 -0.49
N ILE A 4 -13.23 -4.27 -0.93
CA ILE A 4 -12.97 -4.65 -2.32
C ILE A 4 -13.99 -4.00 -3.26
N SER A 5 -15.25 -3.88 -2.83
CA SER A 5 -16.30 -3.26 -3.63
C SER A 5 -16.00 -1.78 -3.94
N SER A 6 -15.52 -1.01 -2.96
CA SER A 6 -15.13 0.38 -3.17
C SER A 6 -13.93 0.50 -4.12
N VAL A 7 -12.94 -0.37 -3.98
CA VAL A 7 -11.79 -0.41 -4.89
C VAL A 7 -12.23 -0.73 -6.31
N ILE A 8 -13.09 -1.75 -6.51
CA ILE A 8 -13.62 -2.11 -7.82
C ILE A 8 -14.39 -0.93 -8.43
N ASN A 9 -15.28 -0.30 -7.66
CA ASN A 9 -16.09 0.82 -8.15
C ASN A 9 -15.20 1.98 -8.59
N SER A 10 -14.19 2.35 -7.78
CA SER A 10 -13.25 3.41 -8.13
C SER A 10 -12.48 3.11 -9.41
N PHE A 11 -11.94 1.89 -9.54
CA PHE A 11 -11.25 1.50 -10.78
C PHE A 11 -12.19 1.41 -11.97
N SER A 12 -13.42 0.94 -11.79
CA SER A 12 -14.42 0.85 -12.87
C SER A 12 -14.77 2.23 -13.41
N GLU A 13 -14.94 3.21 -12.52
CA GLU A 13 -15.22 4.61 -12.90
C GLU A 13 -14.05 5.23 -13.68
N VAL A 14 -12.82 5.06 -13.18
CA VAL A 14 -11.62 5.61 -13.83
C VAL A 14 -11.32 4.91 -15.14
N CYS A 15 -11.46 3.60 -15.19
CA CYS A 15 -11.10 2.79 -16.36
C CYS A 15 -12.14 2.89 -17.51
N LYS A 16 -13.37 3.29 -17.23
CA LYS A 16 -14.46 3.48 -18.23
C LYS A 16 -14.53 2.32 -19.24
N SER A 17 -14.58 1.08 -18.74
CA SER A 17 -14.60 -0.16 -19.53
C SER A 17 -13.38 -0.44 -20.42
N LYS A 18 -12.32 0.36 -20.30
CA LYS A 18 -11.07 0.15 -21.06
C LYS A 18 -10.29 -1.08 -20.58
N TYR A 19 -10.47 -1.48 -19.33
CA TYR A 19 -9.79 -2.61 -18.71
C TYR A 19 -10.79 -3.57 -18.07
N LYS A 20 -10.46 -4.85 -18.08
CA LYS A 20 -11.21 -5.88 -17.36
C LYS A 20 -10.68 -5.98 -15.93
N ILE A 21 -11.55 -5.76 -14.95
CA ILE A 21 -11.23 -5.89 -13.53
C ILE A 21 -11.69 -7.26 -13.06
N ASN A 22 -10.75 -8.04 -12.52
CA ASN A 22 -11.05 -9.35 -11.94
C ASN A 22 -10.67 -9.31 -10.44
N VAL A 23 -11.53 -9.87 -9.59
CA VAL A 23 -11.19 -10.19 -8.20
C VAL A 23 -10.97 -11.69 -8.13
N SER A 24 -9.78 -12.10 -7.73
CA SER A 24 -9.44 -13.52 -7.77
C SER A 24 -8.37 -13.87 -6.73
N SER A 25 -8.43 -15.09 -6.24
CA SER A 25 -7.34 -15.79 -5.56
C SER A 25 -6.75 -16.93 -6.40
N ASP A 26 -7.21 -17.09 -7.64
CA ASP A 26 -6.67 -18.06 -8.57
C ASP A 26 -5.32 -17.60 -9.11
N LEU A 27 -4.28 -18.38 -8.86
CA LEU A 27 -2.90 -18.05 -9.24
C LEU A 27 -2.71 -17.87 -10.74
N LYS A 28 -3.48 -18.60 -11.58
CA LYS A 28 -3.41 -18.45 -13.03
C LYS A 28 -3.96 -17.10 -13.49
N ILE A 29 -5.04 -16.65 -12.87
CA ILE A 29 -5.62 -15.33 -13.16
C ILE A 29 -4.65 -14.24 -12.70
N ILE A 30 -4.08 -14.38 -11.50
CA ILE A 30 -3.12 -13.42 -10.93
C ILE A 30 -1.87 -13.34 -11.83
N SER A 31 -1.23 -14.44 -12.14
CA SER A 31 0.00 -14.47 -12.94
C SER A 31 -0.16 -13.96 -14.36
N SER A 32 -1.34 -14.15 -14.96
CA SER A 32 -1.66 -13.69 -16.32
C SER A 32 -2.16 -12.24 -16.39
N SER A 33 -2.39 -11.59 -15.27
CA SER A 33 -2.84 -10.19 -15.23
C SER A 33 -1.77 -9.24 -15.75
N ASP A 34 -2.17 -8.08 -16.26
CA ASP A 34 -1.25 -7.01 -16.68
C ASP A 34 -0.81 -6.15 -15.51
N LYS A 35 -1.70 -5.99 -14.52
CA LYS A 35 -1.46 -5.18 -13.31
C LYS A 35 -2.17 -5.83 -12.12
N ILE A 36 -1.60 -5.68 -10.94
CA ILE A 36 -2.22 -6.14 -9.70
C ILE A 36 -2.47 -4.95 -8.76
N VAL A 37 -3.63 -4.95 -8.14
CA VAL A 37 -3.94 -4.08 -6.99
C VAL A 37 -4.07 -4.98 -5.77
N LEU A 38 -3.30 -4.69 -4.73
CA LEU A 38 -3.27 -5.39 -3.45
C LEU A 38 -3.86 -4.50 -2.36
N PRO A 39 -5.18 -4.51 -2.17
CA PRO A 39 -5.80 -3.76 -1.07
C PRO A 39 -5.59 -4.51 0.25
N GLY A 40 -5.38 -3.77 1.33
CA GLY A 40 -5.30 -4.33 2.68
C GLY A 40 -6.18 -3.55 3.64
N GLN A 41 -6.89 -4.25 4.54
CA GLN A 41 -7.70 -3.67 5.61
C GLN A 41 -7.62 -4.53 6.85
N GLY A 42 -7.64 -3.90 8.01
CA GLY A 42 -7.46 -4.54 9.30
C GLY A 42 -6.01 -4.44 9.77
N SER A 43 -5.53 -5.40 10.56
CA SER A 43 -4.16 -5.38 11.05
C SER A 43 -3.16 -5.91 10.01
N PHE A 44 -1.92 -5.46 10.14
CA PHE A 44 -0.79 -5.94 9.31
C PHE A 44 -0.69 -7.47 9.33
N LYS A 45 -0.71 -8.05 10.54
CA LYS A 45 -0.66 -9.50 10.72
C LYS A 45 -1.80 -10.21 10.01
N SER A 46 -3.03 -9.73 10.17
CA SER A 46 -4.21 -10.34 9.54
C SER A 46 -4.12 -10.36 8.02
N CYS A 47 -3.58 -9.29 7.42
CA CYS A 47 -3.39 -9.19 5.98
C CYS A 47 -2.30 -10.17 5.49
N VAL A 48 -1.15 -10.21 6.16
CA VAL A 48 -0.06 -11.14 5.83
C VAL A 48 -0.51 -12.59 5.99
N ASP A 49 -1.16 -12.93 7.10
CA ASP A 49 -1.69 -14.29 7.32
C ASP A 49 -2.69 -14.70 6.24
N SER A 50 -3.49 -13.75 5.76
CA SER A 50 -4.46 -14.02 4.68
C SER A 50 -3.78 -14.31 3.34
N LEU A 51 -2.67 -13.65 3.02
CA LEU A 51 -1.85 -13.98 1.85
C LEU A 51 -1.20 -15.36 2.00
N ASN A 52 -0.61 -15.63 3.16
CA ASN A 52 0.11 -16.88 3.44
C ASN A 52 -0.80 -18.14 3.45
N LYS A 53 -2.12 -17.96 3.67
CA LYS A 53 -3.09 -19.06 3.60
C LYS A 53 -3.31 -19.58 2.17
N ILE A 54 -2.96 -18.81 1.16
CA ILE A 54 -3.10 -19.22 -0.24
C ILE A 54 -1.76 -19.77 -0.70
N GLU A 55 -1.68 -21.09 -0.77
CA GLU A 55 -0.45 -21.78 -1.21
C GLU A 55 0.01 -21.29 -2.58
N GLY A 56 1.29 -20.95 -2.71
CA GLY A 56 1.89 -20.46 -3.94
C GLY A 56 1.61 -19.00 -4.29
N LEU A 57 0.80 -18.26 -3.49
CA LEU A 57 0.47 -16.88 -3.81
C LEU A 57 1.69 -15.95 -3.69
N ASN A 58 2.50 -16.10 -2.65
CA ASN A 58 3.67 -15.26 -2.46
C ASN A 58 4.70 -15.46 -3.59
N GLU A 59 4.92 -16.69 -4.00
CA GLU A 59 5.78 -17.03 -5.13
C GLU A 59 5.25 -16.42 -6.43
N THR A 60 3.94 -16.53 -6.66
CA THR A 60 3.27 -15.94 -7.84
C THR A 60 3.41 -14.42 -7.85
N LEU A 61 3.22 -13.76 -6.72
CA LEU A 61 3.39 -12.31 -6.60
C LEU A 61 4.86 -11.89 -6.78
N ASN A 62 5.80 -12.64 -6.23
CA ASN A 62 7.23 -12.39 -6.43
C ASN A 62 7.63 -12.51 -7.90
N GLN A 63 7.19 -13.58 -8.59
CA GLN A 63 7.41 -13.74 -10.03
C GLN A 63 6.79 -12.59 -10.83
N PHE A 64 5.56 -12.19 -10.48
CA PHE A 64 4.87 -11.08 -11.13
C PHE A 64 5.66 -9.76 -11.02
N VAL A 65 6.15 -9.46 -9.82
CA VAL A 65 6.84 -8.20 -9.52
C VAL A 65 8.30 -8.23 -10.01
N PHE A 66 9.05 -9.27 -9.69
CA PHE A 66 10.51 -9.27 -9.89
C PHE A 66 10.94 -9.89 -11.23
N ASP A 67 10.27 -10.93 -11.69
CA ASP A 67 10.64 -11.61 -12.94
C ASP A 67 9.92 -10.98 -14.14
N GLN A 68 8.59 -10.82 -14.05
CA GLN A 68 7.79 -10.25 -15.12
C GLN A 68 7.82 -8.71 -15.15
N LYS A 69 8.30 -8.05 -14.09
CA LYS A 69 8.38 -6.58 -13.97
C LYS A 69 7.05 -5.87 -14.21
N LYS A 70 5.93 -6.51 -13.86
CA LYS A 70 4.59 -5.95 -14.02
C LYS A 70 4.23 -5.04 -12.85
N LEU A 71 3.36 -4.07 -13.11
CA LEU A 71 2.97 -3.05 -12.15
C LEU A 71 2.10 -3.63 -11.02
N LEU A 72 2.47 -3.32 -9.79
CA LEU A 72 1.70 -3.65 -8.60
C LEU A 72 1.47 -2.41 -7.75
N LEU A 73 0.22 -2.20 -7.32
CA LEU A 73 -0.19 -1.14 -6.41
C LEU A 73 -0.69 -1.74 -5.09
N GLY A 74 -0.04 -1.41 -3.99
CA GLY A 74 -0.54 -1.68 -2.63
C GLY A 74 -1.35 -0.51 -2.08
N ILE A 75 -2.52 -0.78 -1.48
CA ILE A 75 -3.37 0.25 -0.90
C ILE A 75 -3.49 0.00 0.60
N CYS A 76 -3.24 1.02 1.41
CA CYS A 76 -3.31 1.03 2.87
C CYS A 76 -2.39 -0.07 3.46
N VAL A 77 -2.95 -1.06 4.18
CA VAL A 77 -2.15 -2.19 4.68
C VAL A 77 -1.49 -2.97 3.54
N GLY A 78 -2.05 -2.93 2.32
CA GLY A 78 -1.43 -3.49 1.12
C GLY A 78 -0.07 -2.88 0.81
N MET A 79 0.10 -1.57 0.98
CA MET A 79 1.40 -0.90 0.91
C MET A 79 2.30 -1.32 2.09
N GLN A 80 1.74 -1.34 3.29
CA GLN A 80 2.51 -1.70 4.49
C GLN A 80 3.13 -3.09 4.39
N MET A 81 2.42 -4.05 3.78
CA MET A 81 2.94 -5.41 3.60
C MET A 81 4.23 -5.49 2.76
N PHE A 82 4.59 -4.46 2.02
CA PHE A 82 5.88 -4.41 1.29
C PHE A 82 7.10 -4.41 2.21
N ALA A 83 6.95 -3.96 3.47
CA ALA A 83 8.00 -3.92 4.46
C ALA A 83 8.60 -5.31 4.77
N ASP A 84 9.79 -5.31 5.38
CA ASP A 84 10.39 -6.54 5.92
C ASP A 84 9.61 -7.06 7.11
N VAL A 85 9.12 -6.15 7.96
CA VAL A 85 8.49 -6.50 9.25
C VAL A 85 7.48 -5.45 9.69
N GLY A 86 6.41 -5.90 10.34
CA GLY A 86 5.44 -5.05 11.02
C GLY A 86 5.34 -5.37 12.51
N TYR A 87 5.16 -4.33 13.32
CA TYR A 87 5.07 -4.39 14.77
C TYR A 87 3.67 -4.06 15.31
N GLU A 88 2.63 -4.37 14.54
CA GLU A 88 1.26 -4.31 15.01
C GLU A 88 0.89 -5.64 15.69
N GLU A 89 0.47 -5.59 16.95
CA GLU A 89 0.20 -6.73 17.82
C GLU A 89 1.47 -7.52 18.19
N ASN A 90 2.14 -8.11 17.21
CA ASN A 90 3.37 -8.89 17.34
C ASN A 90 4.30 -8.60 16.17
N GLU A 91 5.56 -8.97 16.31
CA GLU A 91 6.48 -8.95 15.19
C GLU A 91 6.01 -9.93 14.11
N THR A 92 5.74 -9.41 12.93
CA THR A 92 5.22 -10.18 11.80
C THR A 92 6.05 -9.87 10.56
N LYS A 93 6.58 -10.90 9.90
CA LYS A 93 7.35 -10.75 8.66
C LYS A 93 6.42 -10.31 7.53
N GLY A 94 6.81 -9.25 6.80
CA GLY A 94 6.13 -8.78 5.60
C GLY A 94 6.63 -9.48 4.33
N LEU A 95 6.36 -8.86 3.17
CA LEU A 95 6.81 -9.38 1.87
C LEU A 95 8.28 -9.10 1.58
N GLY A 96 8.90 -8.09 2.25
CA GLY A 96 10.32 -7.75 2.08
C GLY A 96 10.65 -7.16 0.72
N TRP A 97 9.71 -6.50 0.04
CA TRP A 97 9.93 -5.92 -1.28
C TRP A 97 10.60 -4.54 -1.23
N ILE A 98 10.34 -3.82 -0.17
CA ILE A 98 10.95 -2.52 0.13
C ILE A 98 11.44 -2.58 1.57
N SER A 99 12.77 -2.51 1.77
CA SER A 99 13.35 -2.60 3.11
C SER A 99 12.84 -1.52 4.03
N GLY A 100 12.48 -1.95 5.23
CA GLY A 100 11.89 -1.09 6.25
C GLY A 100 10.93 -1.83 7.16
N LYS A 101 10.25 -1.05 7.98
CA LYS A 101 9.33 -1.58 9.01
C LYS A 101 8.01 -0.84 9.04
N VAL A 102 6.99 -1.52 9.54
CA VAL A 102 5.72 -0.90 9.92
C VAL A 102 5.66 -0.78 11.43
N SER A 103 5.48 0.44 11.93
CA SER A 103 5.39 0.71 13.36
C SER A 103 4.28 1.69 13.68
N LYS A 104 3.88 1.71 14.95
CA LYS A 104 2.88 2.65 15.43
C LYS A 104 3.38 4.08 15.24
N ILE A 105 2.50 4.94 14.74
CA ILE A 105 2.76 6.37 14.59
C ILE A 105 3.10 6.96 15.97
N ASP A 106 4.19 7.73 16.05
CA ASP A 106 4.51 8.48 17.27
C ASP A 106 3.48 9.59 17.47
N ASN A 107 2.67 9.48 18.49
CA ASN A 107 1.64 10.46 18.81
C ASN A 107 2.13 11.57 19.77
N GLN A 108 3.44 11.71 19.93
CA GLN A 108 4.07 12.74 20.74
C GLN A 108 3.47 12.84 22.16
N ASN A 109 3.45 11.69 22.87
CA ASN A 109 2.87 11.58 24.21
C ASN A 109 1.39 11.98 24.26
N GLN A 110 0.60 11.47 23.32
CA GLN A 110 -0.85 11.70 23.20
C GLN A 110 -1.26 13.12 22.77
N LYS A 111 -0.34 13.94 22.33
CA LYS A 111 -0.65 15.25 21.76
C LYS A 111 -1.48 15.12 20.47
N PHE A 112 -1.25 14.04 19.70
CA PHE A 112 -2.02 13.70 18.52
C PHE A 112 -2.89 12.47 18.76
N LYS A 113 -4.11 12.47 18.24
CA LYS A 113 -5.03 11.33 18.35
C LYS A 113 -4.63 10.22 17.38
N LEU A 114 -4.78 8.97 17.77
CA LEU A 114 -4.70 7.83 16.88
C LEU A 114 -6.04 7.08 16.88
N PRO A 115 -6.48 6.62 15.70
CA PRO A 115 -5.81 6.70 14.41
C PRO A 115 -5.71 8.11 13.84
N HIS A 116 -4.73 8.35 12.94
CA HIS A 116 -4.77 9.46 12.00
C HIS A 116 -5.98 9.23 11.11
N ILE A 117 -7.05 9.99 11.32
CA ILE A 117 -8.31 9.83 10.62
C ILE A 117 -8.82 11.16 10.09
N GLY A 118 -9.14 11.19 8.80
CA GLY A 118 -9.70 12.35 8.13
C GLY A 118 -8.97 12.73 6.85
N TRP A 119 -9.38 13.86 6.29
CA TRP A 119 -8.74 14.46 5.11
C TRP A 119 -7.50 15.24 5.53
N ASN A 120 -6.41 14.96 4.86
CA ASN A 120 -5.15 15.69 5.08
C ASN A 120 -4.41 15.87 3.75
N GLU A 121 -3.61 16.93 3.68
CA GLU A 121 -2.81 17.27 2.50
C GLU A 121 -1.64 16.31 2.33
N ILE A 122 -1.35 15.91 1.09
CA ILE A 122 -0.11 15.22 0.76
C ILE A 122 0.92 16.20 0.20
N THR A 123 2.17 16.01 0.56
CA THR A 123 3.32 16.66 -0.09
C THR A 123 4.00 15.65 -1.00
N ILE A 124 3.93 15.89 -2.33
CA ILE A 124 4.62 15.08 -3.33
C ILE A 124 6.10 15.40 -3.25
N THR A 125 6.95 14.39 -3.04
CA THR A 125 8.39 14.54 -2.77
C THR A 125 9.26 14.24 -3.98
N LYS A 126 8.71 13.55 -4.98
CA LYS A 126 9.41 13.27 -6.24
C LYS A 126 8.43 13.15 -7.40
N ASP A 127 8.92 13.29 -8.62
CA ASP A 127 8.13 12.97 -9.81
C ASP A 127 7.79 11.48 -9.80
N SER A 128 6.50 11.18 -9.81
CA SER A 128 5.97 9.82 -9.73
C SER A 128 4.76 9.67 -10.64
N SER A 129 4.72 8.58 -11.38
CA SER A 129 3.64 8.31 -12.35
C SER A 129 2.26 8.17 -11.69
N ILE A 130 2.19 7.78 -10.40
CA ILE A 130 0.90 7.68 -9.67
C ILE A 130 0.29 9.05 -9.37
N PHE A 131 1.08 10.12 -9.40
CA PHE A 131 0.61 11.50 -9.16
C PHE A 131 0.40 12.29 -10.44
N LYS A 132 0.47 11.64 -11.60
CA LYS A 132 0.17 12.32 -12.86
C LYS A 132 -1.24 12.91 -12.83
N ASN A 133 -1.36 14.22 -13.01
CA ASN A 133 -2.60 15.00 -12.90
C ASN A 133 -3.18 15.10 -11.47
N ILE A 134 -2.36 14.88 -10.45
CA ILE A 134 -2.72 15.15 -9.05
C ILE A 134 -1.81 16.30 -8.58
N ASP A 135 -2.45 17.38 -8.14
CA ASP A 135 -1.71 18.56 -7.68
C ASP A 135 -1.06 18.29 -6.32
N ASN A 136 0.12 18.87 -6.12
CA ASN A 136 0.74 18.88 -4.80
C ASN A 136 -0.20 19.59 -3.82
N LYS A 137 -0.25 19.11 -2.59
CA LYS A 137 -1.22 19.55 -1.56
C LYS A 137 -2.67 19.10 -1.79
N SER A 138 -2.90 18.15 -2.70
CA SER A 138 -4.21 17.49 -2.76
C SER A 138 -4.53 16.78 -1.45
N HIS A 139 -5.81 16.81 -1.08
CA HIS A 139 -6.29 16.16 0.14
C HIS A 139 -6.62 14.70 -0.13
N MET A 140 -6.10 13.81 0.73
CA MET A 140 -6.40 12.39 0.74
C MET A 140 -7.01 11.98 2.07
N TYR A 141 -7.82 10.92 2.07
CA TYR A 141 -8.46 10.44 3.28
C TYR A 141 -7.63 9.36 3.93
N PHE A 142 -7.28 9.55 5.20
CA PHE A 142 -6.49 8.64 6.01
C PHE A 142 -7.31 7.98 7.11
N VAL A 143 -6.99 6.73 7.44
CA VAL A 143 -7.50 6.01 8.61
C VAL A 143 -6.49 4.94 9.02
N HIS A 144 -5.45 5.33 9.76
CA HIS A 144 -4.41 4.40 10.18
C HIS A 144 -3.74 4.83 11.49
N SER A 145 -3.26 3.85 12.27
CA SER A 145 -2.47 4.06 13.49
C SER A 145 -1.02 3.62 13.33
N TYR A 146 -0.70 2.95 12.21
CA TYR A 146 0.63 2.45 11.89
C TYR A 146 1.09 3.03 10.57
N GLU A 147 2.39 3.25 10.44
CA GLU A 147 3.00 3.79 9.23
C GLU A 147 4.13 2.88 8.74
N PHE A 148 4.33 2.88 7.43
CA PHE A 148 5.48 2.26 6.81
C PHE A 148 6.67 3.22 6.84
N ILE A 149 7.78 2.79 7.40
CA ILE A 149 9.03 3.54 7.51
C ILE A 149 10.08 2.82 6.65
N PRO A 150 10.26 3.21 5.38
CA PRO A 150 11.30 2.62 4.53
C PRO A 150 12.69 3.06 5.00
N GLU A 151 13.68 2.17 4.87
CA GLU A 151 15.08 2.47 5.14
C GLU A 151 15.65 3.42 4.08
N ASP A 152 15.41 3.10 2.81
CA ASP A 152 15.77 3.97 1.69
C ASP A 152 14.69 5.05 1.49
N LYS A 153 15.04 6.29 1.81
CA LYS A 153 14.14 7.44 1.67
C LYS A 153 13.84 7.81 0.22
N SER A 154 14.66 7.38 -0.73
CA SER A 154 14.44 7.65 -2.15
C SER A 154 13.19 7.00 -2.72
N VAL A 155 12.69 5.94 -2.07
CA VAL A 155 11.42 5.28 -2.47
C VAL A 155 10.18 6.06 -2.07
N ILE A 156 10.30 7.06 -1.17
CA ILE A 156 9.16 7.87 -0.73
C ILE A 156 8.73 8.78 -1.87
N SER A 157 7.46 8.72 -2.26
CA SER A 157 6.89 9.57 -3.31
C SER A 157 5.94 10.64 -2.80
N SER A 158 5.35 10.46 -1.60
CA SER A 158 4.66 11.54 -0.89
C SER A 158 4.64 11.33 0.61
N THR A 159 4.43 12.44 1.33
CA THR A 159 4.30 12.48 2.79
C THR A 159 3.13 13.35 3.21
N THR A 160 2.70 13.26 4.46
CA THR A 160 1.74 14.17 5.09
C THR A 160 2.24 14.60 6.46
N ASP A 161 1.95 15.84 6.83
CA ASP A 161 2.25 16.36 8.17
C ASP A 161 1.09 16.02 9.11
N TYR A 162 1.38 15.26 10.15
CA TYR A 162 0.42 14.94 11.21
C TYR A 162 1.09 15.10 12.60
N SER A 163 1.59 14.04 13.18
CA SER A 163 2.42 14.12 14.42
C SER A 163 3.90 14.24 14.07
N THR A 164 4.25 13.62 12.96
CA THR A 164 5.54 13.62 12.28
C THR A 164 5.29 13.75 10.79
N ASN A 165 6.33 13.74 9.99
CA ASN A 165 6.19 13.66 8.55
C ASN A 165 5.99 12.20 8.12
N ILE A 166 4.71 11.79 8.02
CA ILE A 166 4.30 10.41 7.76
C ILE A 166 4.41 10.08 6.27
N VAL A 167 4.92 8.89 5.95
CA VAL A 167 4.98 8.39 4.57
C VAL A 167 3.59 8.04 4.07
N CYS A 168 3.16 8.70 2.99
CA CYS A 168 1.86 8.50 2.37
C CYS A 168 1.89 7.61 1.15
N SER A 169 3.01 7.60 0.45
CA SER A 169 3.20 6.73 -0.71
C SER A 169 4.65 6.39 -0.94
N VAL A 170 4.86 5.24 -1.56
CA VAL A 170 6.15 4.73 -1.96
C VAL A 170 6.13 4.29 -3.41
N GLU A 171 7.30 4.39 -4.07
CA GLU A 171 7.52 3.90 -5.42
C GLU A 171 8.95 3.35 -5.54
N LYS A 172 9.05 2.09 -5.94
CA LYS A 172 10.29 1.40 -6.25
C LYS A 172 10.09 0.57 -7.50
N ASP A 173 10.73 0.96 -8.59
CA ASP A 173 10.61 0.31 -9.91
C ASP A 173 9.14 0.22 -10.35
N ASN A 174 8.59 -0.99 -10.38
CA ASN A 174 7.21 -1.31 -10.76
C ASN A 174 6.27 -1.53 -9.55
N ILE A 175 6.74 -1.25 -8.34
CA ILE A 175 5.97 -1.38 -7.09
C ILE A 175 5.55 0.01 -6.64
N PHE A 176 4.26 0.20 -6.48
CA PHE A 176 3.65 1.44 -5.99
C PHE A 176 2.82 1.15 -4.75
N GLY A 177 2.82 2.07 -3.82
CA GLY A 177 2.00 1.95 -2.63
C GLY A 177 1.44 3.29 -2.16
N THR A 178 0.21 3.27 -1.63
CA THR A 178 -0.42 4.43 -0.99
C THR A 178 -1.00 4.04 0.36
N GLN A 179 -0.96 4.96 1.34
CA GLN A 179 -1.54 4.77 2.68
C GLN A 179 -3.03 5.18 2.72
N PHE A 180 -3.47 5.97 1.77
CA PHE A 180 -4.84 6.48 1.62
C PHE A 180 -5.65 5.72 0.60
#